data_a772158966868ec0bd4732efc8413ee1
#
_entry.id   a772158966868ec0bd4732efc8413ee1
#
_cell.length_a   1.000
_cell.length_b   1.000
_cell.length_c   1.000
_cell.angle_alpha   90.00
_cell.angle_beta   90.00
_cell.angle_gamma   90.00
#
_symmetry.space_group_name_H-M   'P 1'
#
loop_
_entity.id
_entity.type
_entity.pdbx_description
1 polymer ?
#
loop_
_entity_poly.entity_id
_entity_poly.type
_entity_poly.pdbx_seq_one_letter_code
_entity_poly.pdbx_strand_id
1 'polypeptide(L)'
;MRVPFLYSQDTLINGQIEAQYEVLPGQASQELEEGLAQSRRIELPYSLVEAGRATAPPEGDFSHLLSLFPTTFGADVYLSYLMIRVRKIPPKPWPLTIGGLPVQFSTDEWVESFDRGRLGRGHRSIKDLDLHNKIDYNQDVLRQAVTMFQELKIKIRDIFWFGGFWQITIPDRTDTKLLPSHIASNPAFYRTISEAPEPDPAALRSKSPQGVEYDTVYTTARNALLRPGVMLSSSVRNVIRNGESEEGFKTTTSGILVSNQKGQIFITVATQGFEEDGLVYHPNPHKGIIIGQIIESLPNTDISIARLNPGLRYVNETFGTQTEPDGIRINGILPAYPPHLRVYDALTMNNPFSGSCEGVTMALGATISNGGNKDYVTHQWHIFENGDEPVNGSCGSPILDAEGKIVGLFRFKVANSPLCLSVSAMELREYGYEICGGEQTFS
;
A
#
# COMPACT_ATOMS: atom_id res chain seq x y z
N MET A 1 -3.00 -13.70 16.56
CA MET A 1 -2.22 -14.86 17.05
C MET A 1 -0.92 -14.84 16.27
N ARG A 2 0.24 -14.63 16.92
CA ARG A 2 1.47 -15.05 16.26
C ARG A 2 1.18 -16.50 15.88
N VAL A 3 1.34 -16.87 14.61
CA VAL A 3 1.52 -18.28 14.31
C VAL A 3 2.77 -18.62 15.11
N PRO A 4 2.68 -19.48 16.10
CA PRO A 4 3.83 -19.73 16.96
C PRO A 4 4.83 -20.55 16.18
N PHE A 5 5.63 -19.84 15.42
CA PHE A 5 6.89 -20.36 15.12
C PHE A 5 7.77 -19.91 16.23
N LEU A 6 7.70 -20.69 17.17
CA LEU A 6 8.67 -20.88 18.20
C LEU A 6 10.01 -21.30 17.58
N TYR A 7 10.68 -20.34 16.98
CA TYR A 7 12.06 -20.25 17.38
C TYR A 7 12.01 -19.74 18.81
N SER A 8 12.05 -20.67 19.75
CA SER A 8 12.48 -20.30 21.08
C SER A 8 13.89 -19.74 20.88
N GLN A 9 14.17 -18.59 21.46
CA GLN A 9 15.55 -18.09 21.55
C GLN A 9 16.53 -19.17 22.01
N ASP A 10 16.07 -20.11 22.80
CA ASP A 10 16.84 -21.27 23.31
C ASP A 10 17.35 -22.20 22.19
N THR A 11 16.71 -22.31 21.06
CA THR A 11 17.20 -23.11 19.93
C THR A 11 18.28 -22.35 19.13
N LEU A 12 18.22 -21.01 19.13
CA LEU A 12 19.23 -20.15 18.50
C LEU A 12 20.50 -20.00 19.39
N ILE A 13 20.38 -20.13 20.71
CA ILE A 13 21.47 -19.95 21.66
C ILE A 13 22.40 -21.19 21.71
N ASN A 14 21.95 -22.34 21.27
CA ASN A 14 22.74 -23.60 21.42
C ASN A 14 23.79 -23.83 20.32
N GLY A 15 24.15 -22.82 19.52
CA GLY A 15 25.30 -22.94 18.59
C GLY A 15 25.18 -23.94 17.46
N GLN A 16 24.17 -24.80 17.45
CA GLN A 16 23.98 -25.80 16.39
C GLN A 16 23.56 -25.15 15.04
N ILE A 17 22.89 -24.05 15.10
CA ILE A 17 22.53 -23.30 13.88
C ILE A 17 23.71 -22.52 13.33
N GLU A 18 24.57 -21.96 14.19
CA GLU A 18 25.83 -21.37 13.74
C GLU A 18 26.74 -22.38 13.05
N ALA A 19 26.79 -23.62 13.56
CA ALA A 19 27.56 -24.70 12.93
C ALA A 19 26.98 -25.13 11.55
N GLN A 20 25.66 -25.08 11.39
CA GLN A 20 25.03 -25.32 10.08
C GLN A 20 25.29 -24.18 9.08
N TYR A 21 25.48 -22.97 9.54
CA TYR A 21 25.78 -21.83 8.70
C TYR A 21 27.20 -21.88 8.09
N GLU A 22 28.16 -22.37 8.85
CA GLU A 22 29.55 -22.53 8.37
C GLU A 22 29.69 -23.63 7.31
N VAL A 23 28.69 -24.51 7.19
CA VAL A 23 28.73 -25.69 6.30
C VAL A 23 27.99 -25.49 4.99
N LEU A 24 27.18 -24.43 4.86
CA LEU A 24 26.46 -24.12 3.60
C LEU A 24 27.38 -23.35 2.65
N PRO A 25 27.83 -23.99 1.54
CA PRO A 25 28.82 -23.39 0.66
C PRO A 25 28.26 -22.19 -0.06
N GLY A 26 29.13 -21.21 -0.36
CA GLY A 26 28.81 -19.99 -1.08
C GLY A 26 28.17 -20.12 -2.45
N GLN A 27 27.98 -21.34 -2.97
CA GLN A 27 27.24 -21.60 -4.19
C GLN A 27 25.75 -21.25 -4.08
N ALA A 28 25.10 -21.59 -2.96
CA ALA A 28 23.69 -21.25 -2.75
C ALA A 28 23.45 -19.74 -2.69
N SER A 29 24.40 -18.97 -2.17
CA SER A 29 24.30 -17.52 -2.13
C SER A 29 24.47 -16.89 -3.51
N GLN A 30 25.37 -17.43 -4.33
CA GLN A 30 25.65 -16.90 -5.65
C GLN A 30 24.50 -17.22 -6.62
N GLU A 31 23.96 -18.44 -6.57
CA GLU A 31 22.77 -18.82 -7.31
C GLU A 31 21.55 -18.01 -6.87
N LEU A 32 21.45 -17.66 -5.59
CA LEU A 32 20.39 -16.83 -5.06
C LEU A 32 20.54 -15.37 -5.51
N GLU A 33 21.74 -14.79 -5.48
CA GLU A 33 21.99 -13.44 -5.98
C GLU A 33 21.66 -13.31 -7.46
N GLU A 34 22.04 -14.31 -8.27
CA GLU A 34 21.68 -14.39 -9.68
C GLU A 34 20.17 -14.63 -9.84
N GLY A 35 19.56 -15.45 -9.01
CA GLY A 35 18.13 -15.71 -8.97
C GLY A 35 17.30 -14.49 -8.55
N LEU A 36 17.80 -13.70 -7.59
CA LEU A 36 17.17 -12.45 -7.16
C LEU A 36 17.20 -11.38 -8.27
N ALA A 37 18.23 -11.41 -9.12
CA ALA A 37 18.30 -10.52 -10.27
C ALA A 37 17.31 -10.91 -11.38
N GLN A 38 16.91 -12.19 -11.45
CA GLN A 38 16.04 -12.73 -12.48
C GLN A 38 14.60 -12.98 -12.02
N SER A 39 14.40 -13.34 -10.77
CA SER A 39 13.09 -13.64 -10.19
C SER A 39 12.93 -12.97 -8.84
N ARG A 40 11.93 -12.12 -8.73
CA ARG A 40 11.59 -11.44 -7.46
C ARG A 40 10.75 -12.30 -6.54
N ARG A 41 10.47 -13.54 -6.92
CA ARG A 41 9.73 -14.51 -6.12
C ARG A 41 10.59 -15.73 -5.90
N ILE A 42 10.83 -16.07 -4.65
CA ILE A 42 11.56 -17.27 -4.28
C ILE A 42 10.55 -18.34 -3.92
N GLU A 43 10.52 -19.39 -4.74
CA GLU A 43 9.72 -20.58 -4.46
C GLU A 43 10.45 -21.46 -3.46
N LEU A 44 9.73 -21.96 -2.45
CA LEU A 44 10.20 -22.98 -1.53
C LEU A 44 9.62 -24.34 -1.94
N PRO A 45 10.19 -25.45 -1.48
CA PRO A 45 9.59 -26.78 -1.70
C PRO A 45 8.21 -26.93 -1.06
N TYR A 46 7.76 -25.95 -0.33
CA TYR A 46 6.45 -25.83 0.31
C TYR A 46 5.96 -24.39 0.24
N SER A 47 4.65 -24.19 0.36
CA SER A 47 4.07 -22.85 0.45
C SER A 47 4.02 -22.40 1.91
N LEU A 48 4.30 -21.11 2.15
CA LEU A 48 4.03 -20.44 3.43
C LEU A 48 2.65 -19.77 3.46
N VAL A 49 1.84 -19.99 2.41
CA VAL A 49 0.47 -19.50 2.33
C VAL A 49 -0.45 -20.65 1.97
N GLU A 50 -1.43 -20.95 2.82
CA GLU A 50 -2.47 -21.93 2.58
C GLU A 50 -3.84 -21.29 2.79
N ALA A 51 -4.72 -21.40 1.79
CA ALA A 51 -6.05 -20.78 1.80
C ALA A 51 -6.01 -19.27 2.16
N GLY A 52 -5.00 -18.53 1.65
CA GLY A 52 -4.84 -17.10 1.93
C GLY A 52 -4.33 -16.77 3.34
N ARG A 53 -3.81 -17.74 4.06
CA ARG A 53 -3.27 -17.58 5.42
C ARG A 53 -1.80 -17.97 5.46
N ALA A 54 -1.03 -17.22 6.21
CA ALA A 54 0.35 -17.60 6.48
C ALA A 54 0.39 -18.91 7.29
N THR A 55 1.20 -19.85 6.84
CA THR A 55 1.39 -21.16 7.46
C THR A 55 2.86 -21.40 7.77
N ALA A 56 3.06 -22.35 8.61
CA ALA A 56 4.36 -22.85 9.00
C ALA A 56 5.06 -23.60 7.88
N PRO A 57 6.41 -23.61 7.90
CA PRO A 57 7.13 -24.68 7.25
C PRO A 57 6.66 -26.05 7.80
N PRO A 58 6.55 -27.06 6.92
CA PRO A 58 6.21 -28.41 7.34
C PRO A 58 7.12 -28.88 8.47
N GLU A 59 6.55 -29.50 9.50
CA GLU A 59 7.27 -30.04 10.67
C GLU A 59 8.17 -29.01 11.41
N GLY A 60 7.97 -27.71 11.15
CA GLY A 60 8.80 -26.64 11.71
C GLY A 60 10.21 -26.58 11.11
N ASP A 61 10.42 -27.14 9.93
CA ASP A 61 11.71 -27.12 9.25
C ASP A 61 11.97 -25.75 8.57
N PHE A 62 12.77 -24.94 9.23
CA PHE A 62 13.23 -23.65 8.74
C PHE A 62 14.54 -23.70 7.95
N SER A 63 15.13 -24.87 7.77
CA SER A 63 16.46 -25.02 7.16
C SER A 63 16.56 -24.33 5.79
N HIS A 64 15.52 -24.46 4.97
CA HIS A 64 15.45 -23.78 3.67
C HIS A 64 15.47 -22.26 3.81
N LEU A 65 14.66 -21.70 4.72
CA LEU A 65 14.61 -20.26 4.95
C LEU A 65 15.93 -19.71 5.49
N LEU A 66 16.55 -20.44 6.41
CA LEU A 66 17.82 -20.04 7.00
C LEU A 66 18.98 -20.11 6.00
N SER A 67 18.88 -20.96 4.98
CA SER A 67 19.90 -21.11 3.94
C SER A 67 19.82 -20.08 2.82
N LEU A 68 18.72 -19.32 2.72
CA LEU A 68 18.51 -18.39 1.59
C LEU A 68 19.50 -17.23 1.59
N PHE A 69 19.93 -16.74 2.74
CA PHE A 69 20.85 -15.60 2.81
C PHE A 69 22.00 -15.90 3.77
N PRO A 70 23.25 -15.58 3.39
CA PRO A 70 24.45 -16.04 4.11
C PRO A 70 24.56 -15.55 5.56
N THR A 71 23.85 -14.50 5.93
CA THR A 71 23.93 -13.89 7.26
C THR A 71 22.65 -14.05 8.06
N THR A 72 21.73 -14.92 7.63
CA THR A 72 20.48 -15.18 8.34
C THR A 72 20.79 -15.92 9.65
N PHE A 73 20.16 -15.48 10.73
CA PHE A 73 20.23 -16.14 12.01
C PHE A 73 18.86 -16.47 12.61
N GLY A 74 17.78 -16.10 11.89
CA GLY A 74 16.41 -16.43 12.27
C GLY A 74 15.41 -16.10 11.17
N ALA A 75 14.26 -16.74 11.24
CA ALA A 75 13.12 -16.46 10.41
C ALA A 75 11.83 -16.61 11.22
N ASP A 76 10.93 -15.65 11.11
CA ASP A 76 9.63 -15.67 11.77
C ASP A 76 8.53 -15.50 10.73
N VAL A 77 7.55 -16.39 10.74
CA VAL A 77 6.35 -16.23 9.92
C VAL A 77 5.31 -15.50 10.74
N TYR A 78 4.97 -14.32 10.32
CA TYR A 78 3.87 -13.54 10.87
C TYR A 78 2.59 -13.83 10.07
N LEU A 79 1.46 -13.31 10.56
CA LEU A 79 0.18 -13.58 9.89
C LEU A 79 0.08 -13.04 8.47
N SER A 80 0.96 -12.14 8.09
CA SER A 80 0.88 -11.44 6.83
C SER A 80 2.23 -11.26 6.11
N TYR A 81 3.34 -11.70 6.70
CA TYR A 81 4.66 -11.57 6.10
C TYR A 81 5.69 -12.49 6.75
N LEU A 82 6.79 -12.69 6.06
CA LEU A 82 7.97 -13.41 6.54
C LEU A 82 9.04 -12.40 6.97
N MET A 83 9.48 -12.48 8.22
CA MET A 83 10.60 -11.72 8.72
C MET A 83 11.85 -12.60 8.67
N ILE A 84 12.89 -12.16 7.96
CA ILE A 84 14.20 -12.80 7.95
C ILE A 84 15.17 -11.95 8.76
N ARG A 85 15.73 -12.53 9.82
CA ARG A 85 16.72 -11.88 10.67
C ARG A 85 18.10 -12.15 10.11
N VAL A 86 18.84 -11.10 9.83
CA VAL A 86 20.15 -11.15 9.21
C VAL A 86 21.15 -10.32 9.99
N ARG A 87 22.42 -10.75 10.08
CA ARG A 87 23.48 -9.93 10.68
C ARG A 87 23.82 -8.70 9.82
N LYS A 88 23.56 -8.78 8.53
CA LYS A 88 23.74 -7.71 7.57
C LYS A 88 22.62 -7.75 6.55
N ILE A 89 21.93 -6.64 6.36
CA ILE A 89 20.87 -6.51 5.36
C ILE A 89 21.45 -6.83 3.97
N PRO A 90 20.82 -7.74 3.20
CA PRO A 90 21.26 -8.06 1.84
C PRO A 90 21.11 -6.85 0.93
N PRO A 91 21.93 -6.76 -0.15
CA PRO A 91 21.75 -5.71 -1.14
C PRO A 91 20.39 -5.83 -1.83
N LYS A 92 19.84 -4.69 -2.22
CA LYS A 92 18.63 -4.66 -3.07
C LYS A 92 18.98 -5.04 -4.51
N PRO A 93 18.03 -5.58 -5.32
CA PRO A 93 16.61 -5.75 -5.00
C PRO A 93 16.35 -6.98 -4.13
N TRP A 94 15.44 -6.84 -3.16
CA TRP A 94 15.01 -7.96 -2.35
C TRP A 94 13.94 -8.80 -3.08
N PRO A 95 13.77 -10.06 -2.70
CA PRO A 95 12.63 -10.83 -3.20
C PRO A 95 11.32 -10.18 -2.78
N LEU A 96 10.36 -10.21 -3.68
CA LEU A 96 9.00 -9.72 -3.40
C LEU A 96 8.30 -10.65 -2.42
N THR A 97 8.43 -11.97 -2.65
CA THR A 97 7.89 -13.00 -1.78
C THR A 97 8.86 -14.17 -1.65
N ILE A 98 8.77 -14.86 -0.52
CA ILE A 98 9.42 -16.17 -0.31
C ILE A 98 8.34 -17.15 0.16
N GLY A 99 8.17 -18.27 -0.56
CA GLY A 99 7.11 -19.24 -0.27
C GLY A 99 5.70 -18.64 -0.31
N GLY A 100 5.50 -17.56 -1.07
CA GLY A 100 4.24 -16.82 -1.19
C GLY A 100 4.04 -15.69 -0.18
N LEU A 101 4.87 -15.56 0.87
CA LEU A 101 4.77 -14.46 1.83
C LEU A 101 5.68 -13.28 1.45
N PRO A 102 5.20 -12.04 1.61
CA PRO A 102 6.03 -10.85 1.56
C PRO A 102 7.18 -10.94 2.57
N VAL A 103 8.33 -10.38 2.23
CA VAL A 103 9.56 -10.53 3.02
C VAL A 103 9.99 -9.21 3.61
N GLN A 104 10.44 -9.26 4.84
CA GLN A 104 11.17 -8.18 5.50
C GLN A 104 12.48 -8.70 6.07
N PHE A 105 13.50 -7.84 6.02
CA PHE A 105 14.79 -8.12 6.66
C PHE A 105 14.97 -7.23 7.88
N SER A 106 15.51 -7.82 8.96
CA SER A 106 15.87 -7.08 10.15
C SER A 106 17.21 -7.52 10.68
N THR A 107 17.98 -6.55 11.20
CA THR A 107 19.21 -6.82 11.98
C THR A 107 18.93 -6.87 13.47
N ASP A 108 17.72 -6.54 13.89
CA ASP A 108 17.37 -6.49 15.31
C ASP A 108 16.91 -7.87 15.81
N GLU A 109 17.32 -8.22 17.02
CA GLU A 109 16.82 -9.41 17.69
C GLU A 109 15.33 -9.28 18.03
N TRP A 110 14.85 -8.06 18.19
CA TRP A 110 13.47 -7.73 18.52
C TRP A 110 12.87 -6.83 17.45
N VAL A 111 12.06 -7.40 16.59
CA VAL A 111 11.23 -6.62 15.65
C VAL A 111 9.83 -6.56 16.22
N GLU A 112 9.31 -5.33 16.35
CA GLU A 112 7.89 -5.14 16.57
C GLU A 112 7.14 -5.71 15.37
N SER A 113 6.40 -6.78 15.60
CA SER A 113 5.43 -7.29 14.62
C SER A 113 4.39 -6.23 14.38
N PHE A 114 3.78 -6.20 13.19
CA PHE A 114 2.54 -5.44 13.00
C PHE A 114 1.64 -5.63 14.21
N ASP A 115 1.37 -4.55 14.92
CA ASP A 115 0.51 -4.64 16.09
C ASP A 115 -0.90 -5.04 15.64
N ARG A 116 -1.29 -6.24 16.02
CA ARG A 116 -2.62 -6.76 15.71
C ARG A 116 -3.70 -6.18 16.58
N GLY A 117 -3.30 -5.45 17.61
CA GLY A 117 -4.23 -5.06 18.64
C GLY A 117 -4.63 -6.24 19.53
N ARG A 118 -5.66 -6.05 20.30
CA ARG A 118 -6.17 -7.02 21.27
C ARG A 118 -7.31 -7.80 20.64
N LEU A 119 -7.31 -9.11 20.85
CA LEU A 119 -8.45 -9.95 20.47
C LEU A 119 -9.69 -9.45 21.21
N GLY A 120 -10.79 -9.25 20.49
CA GLY A 120 -12.09 -8.93 21.09
C GLY A 120 -12.49 -9.99 22.11
N ARG A 121 -13.01 -9.57 23.26
CA ARG A 121 -13.40 -10.48 24.34
C ARG A 121 -14.79 -11.06 24.17
N GLY A 122 -15.38 -10.85 23.05
CA GLY A 122 -16.56 -11.47 22.48
C GLY A 122 -17.77 -11.67 23.36
N HIS A 123 -18.86 -11.17 22.91
CA HIS A 123 -20.16 -11.57 23.41
C HIS A 123 -20.51 -12.91 22.76
N ARG A 124 -20.63 -14.00 23.53
CA ARG A 124 -21.06 -15.32 23.02
C ARG A 124 -22.39 -15.27 22.26
N SER A 125 -23.24 -14.28 22.54
CA SER A 125 -24.53 -14.09 21.87
C SER A 125 -24.42 -13.64 20.42
N ILE A 126 -23.31 -13.03 20.01
CA ILE A 126 -23.12 -12.54 18.65
C ILE A 126 -22.53 -13.65 17.79
N LYS A 127 -22.22 -14.83 18.41
CA LYS A 127 -21.45 -15.89 17.78
C LYS A 127 -20.49 -15.27 16.75
N ASP A 128 -19.93 -14.18 17.26
CA ASP A 128 -18.86 -13.53 16.59
C ASP A 128 -19.23 -13.16 15.17
N LEU A 129 -20.24 -12.36 14.96
CA LEU A 129 -20.66 -11.90 13.65
C LEU A 129 -20.45 -12.99 12.58
N ASP A 130 -21.11 -14.12 12.74
CA ASP A 130 -20.95 -15.33 11.91
C ASP A 130 -21.13 -15.06 10.39
N LEU A 131 -21.90 -14.03 10.04
CA LEU A 131 -22.14 -13.59 8.67
C LEU A 131 -22.44 -14.78 7.73
N HIS A 132 -23.28 -15.72 8.20
CA HIS A 132 -23.65 -16.92 7.48
C HIS A 132 -22.49 -17.91 7.22
N ASN A 133 -21.60 -18.06 8.16
CA ASN A 133 -20.41 -18.92 8.10
C ASN A 133 -19.43 -18.55 6.97
N LYS A 134 -19.45 -17.32 6.48
CA LYS A 134 -18.46 -16.86 5.53
C LYS A 134 -17.12 -16.68 6.23
N ILE A 135 -16.08 -17.29 5.68
CA ILE A 135 -14.72 -17.23 6.20
C ILE A 135 -13.80 -16.36 5.35
N ASP A 136 -14.17 -16.12 4.08
CA ASP A 136 -13.38 -15.36 3.14
C ASP A 136 -13.88 -13.92 3.03
N TYR A 137 -12.94 -12.98 2.88
CA TYR A 137 -13.25 -11.60 2.60
C TYR A 137 -13.92 -11.47 1.23
N ASN A 138 -15.00 -10.70 1.18
CA ASN A 138 -15.59 -10.15 -0.02
C ASN A 138 -16.36 -8.87 0.32
N GLN A 139 -16.86 -8.17 -0.69
CA GLN A 139 -17.56 -6.90 -0.48
C GLN A 139 -18.81 -7.05 0.39
N ASP A 140 -19.54 -8.16 0.26
CA ASP A 140 -20.73 -8.40 1.06
C ASP A 140 -20.42 -8.65 2.53
N VAL A 141 -19.35 -9.38 2.82
CA VAL A 141 -18.86 -9.59 4.19
C VAL A 141 -18.47 -8.26 4.81
N LEU A 142 -17.71 -7.42 4.10
CA LEU A 142 -17.34 -6.09 4.58
C LEU A 142 -18.58 -5.24 4.89
N ARG A 143 -19.51 -5.16 3.94
CA ARG A 143 -20.75 -4.39 4.10
C ARG A 143 -21.57 -4.87 5.31
N GLN A 144 -21.76 -6.19 5.42
CA GLN A 144 -22.50 -6.78 6.54
C GLN A 144 -21.79 -6.51 7.87
N ALA A 145 -20.45 -6.63 7.93
CA ALA A 145 -19.69 -6.33 9.13
C ALA A 145 -19.87 -4.86 9.56
N VAL A 146 -19.74 -3.92 8.65
CA VAL A 146 -19.96 -2.48 8.93
C VAL A 146 -21.39 -2.25 9.44
N THR A 147 -22.40 -2.79 8.76
CA THR A 147 -23.81 -2.67 9.17
C THR A 147 -24.04 -3.24 10.58
N MET A 148 -23.49 -4.40 10.88
CA MET A 148 -23.63 -5.01 12.21
C MET A 148 -22.97 -4.20 13.33
N PHE A 149 -21.81 -3.61 13.09
CA PHE A 149 -21.22 -2.69 14.05
C PHE A 149 -22.12 -1.46 14.30
N GLN A 150 -22.77 -0.94 13.26
CA GLN A 150 -23.74 0.15 13.39
C GLN A 150 -24.96 -0.29 14.20
N GLU A 151 -25.54 -1.46 13.92
CA GLU A 151 -26.68 -2.01 14.67
C GLU A 151 -26.35 -2.26 16.15
N LEU A 152 -25.15 -2.75 16.42
CA LEU A 152 -24.63 -2.93 17.78
C LEU A 152 -24.27 -1.59 18.47
N LYS A 153 -24.37 -0.47 17.76
CA LYS A 153 -23.96 0.86 18.22
C LYS A 153 -22.49 0.93 18.65
N ILE A 154 -21.66 0.07 18.09
CA ILE A 154 -20.22 0.08 18.28
C ILE A 154 -19.62 0.97 17.20
N LYS A 155 -19.04 2.10 17.62
CA LYS A 155 -18.33 2.97 16.69
C LYS A 155 -17.01 2.34 16.30
N ILE A 156 -16.75 2.28 14.99
CA ILE A 156 -15.46 1.87 14.43
C ILE A 156 -14.96 2.99 13.53
N ARG A 157 -13.63 3.17 13.41
CA ARG A 157 -13.00 4.10 12.47
C ARG A 157 -12.65 3.40 11.17
N ASP A 158 -12.04 2.25 11.27
CA ASP A 158 -11.65 1.43 10.11
C ASP A 158 -11.76 -0.07 10.42
N ILE A 159 -11.88 -0.86 9.37
CA ILE A 159 -11.96 -2.32 9.40
C ILE A 159 -11.18 -2.88 8.22
N PHE A 160 -10.18 -3.72 8.49
CA PHE A 160 -9.31 -4.31 7.49
C PHE A 160 -9.17 -5.81 7.65
N TRP A 161 -9.21 -6.52 6.53
CA TRP A 161 -8.94 -7.94 6.40
C TRP A 161 -7.48 -8.19 5.99
N PHE A 162 -6.73 -8.94 6.79
CA PHE A 162 -5.32 -9.27 6.58
C PHE A 162 -5.10 -10.74 6.17
N GLY A 163 -5.98 -11.32 5.34
CA GLY A 163 -5.81 -12.67 4.81
C GLY A 163 -6.11 -13.81 5.80
N GLY A 164 -6.46 -13.53 7.05
CA GLY A 164 -6.75 -14.57 8.05
C GLY A 164 -7.29 -14.00 9.36
N PHE A 165 -7.36 -12.69 9.45
CA PHE A 165 -7.91 -11.99 10.60
C PHE A 165 -8.40 -10.60 10.22
N TRP A 166 -9.27 -10.05 11.06
CA TRP A 166 -9.71 -8.67 10.98
C TRP A 166 -8.94 -7.80 11.94
N GLN A 167 -8.56 -6.61 11.50
CA GLN A 167 -8.10 -5.54 12.37
C GLN A 167 -9.08 -4.38 12.32
N ILE A 168 -9.59 -3.98 13.49
CA ILE A 168 -10.59 -2.95 13.63
C ILE A 168 -10.06 -1.84 14.54
N THR A 169 -10.18 -0.60 14.09
CA THR A 169 -9.83 0.56 14.90
C THR A 169 -11.08 1.17 15.52
N ILE A 170 -11.05 1.31 16.82
CA ILE A 170 -12.16 1.79 17.65
C ILE A 170 -11.78 3.06 18.42
N PRO A 171 -12.73 3.91 18.84
CA PRO A 171 -12.44 5.01 19.76
C PRO A 171 -11.82 4.53 21.07
N ASP A 172 -10.93 5.33 21.67
CA ASP A 172 -10.14 4.99 22.85
C ASP A 172 -10.98 4.60 24.08
N ARG A 173 -12.23 5.06 24.16
CA ARG A 173 -13.14 4.79 25.29
C ARG A 173 -14.21 3.74 25.01
N THR A 174 -14.03 2.93 23.97
CA THR A 174 -15.00 1.87 23.62
C THR A 174 -14.99 0.77 24.67
N ASP A 175 -16.18 0.32 25.09
CA ASP A 175 -16.29 -0.84 25.99
C ASP A 175 -15.89 -2.13 25.24
N THR A 176 -14.74 -2.66 25.59
CA THR A 176 -14.16 -3.84 24.94
C THR A 176 -14.90 -5.14 25.23
N LYS A 177 -15.83 -5.16 26.22
CA LYS A 177 -16.63 -6.35 26.54
C LYS A 177 -17.67 -6.65 25.48
N LEU A 178 -18.07 -5.65 24.70
CA LEU A 178 -19.07 -5.77 23.65
C LEU A 178 -18.46 -6.16 22.30
N LEU A 179 -17.14 -6.16 22.19
CA LEU A 179 -16.46 -6.37 20.92
C LEU A 179 -16.45 -7.85 20.51
N PRO A 180 -16.94 -8.21 19.31
CA PRO A 180 -16.85 -9.58 18.79
C PRO A 180 -15.40 -10.09 18.76
N SER A 181 -15.19 -11.35 19.10
CA SER A 181 -13.88 -11.98 18.97
C SER A 181 -13.60 -12.50 17.56
N HIS A 182 -14.65 -12.72 16.78
CA HIS A 182 -14.57 -13.18 15.39
C HIS A 182 -15.57 -12.45 14.50
N ILE A 183 -15.25 -12.35 13.23
CA ILE A 183 -16.11 -11.87 12.15
C ILE A 183 -16.01 -12.87 11.02
N ALA A 184 -17.13 -13.44 10.55
CA ALA A 184 -17.16 -14.49 9.53
C ALA A 184 -16.16 -15.62 9.84
N SER A 185 -16.19 -16.10 11.09
CA SER A 185 -15.33 -17.15 11.64
C SER A 185 -13.84 -16.85 11.70
N ASN A 186 -13.43 -15.64 11.38
CA ASN A 186 -12.03 -15.20 11.47
C ASN A 186 -11.80 -14.31 12.69
N PRO A 187 -10.65 -14.42 13.39
CA PRO A 187 -10.34 -13.60 14.56
C PRO A 187 -10.44 -12.11 14.27
N ALA A 188 -11.02 -11.36 15.20
CA ALA A 188 -11.15 -9.90 15.14
C ALA A 188 -10.28 -9.24 16.22
N PHE A 189 -9.26 -8.52 15.80
CA PHE A 189 -8.37 -7.77 16.68
C PHE A 189 -8.73 -6.29 16.66
N TYR A 190 -8.60 -5.65 17.81
CA TYR A 190 -8.98 -4.26 18.01
C TYR A 190 -7.79 -3.45 18.50
N ARG A 191 -7.67 -2.24 17.95
CA ARG A 191 -6.78 -1.20 18.46
C ARG A 191 -7.58 0.09 18.62
N THR A 192 -7.11 0.96 19.47
CA THR A 192 -7.73 2.28 19.64
C THR A 192 -7.22 3.26 18.59
N ILE A 193 -7.90 4.41 18.44
CA ILE A 193 -7.47 5.46 17.52
C ILE A 193 -6.06 5.96 17.89
N SER A 194 -5.76 6.09 19.19
CA SER A 194 -4.44 6.50 19.67
C SER A 194 -3.32 5.49 19.40
N GLU A 195 -3.67 4.19 19.23
CA GLU A 195 -2.73 3.12 18.88
C GLU A 195 -2.63 2.90 17.36
N ALA A 196 -3.47 3.56 16.57
CA ALA A 196 -3.51 3.32 15.14
C ALA A 196 -2.30 3.97 14.43
N PRO A 197 -1.80 3.32 13.34
CA PRO A 197 -0.73 3.90 12.55
C PRO A 197 -1.11 5.27 12.02
N GLU A 198 -0.20 6.21 12.17
CA GLU A 198 -0.35 7.56 11.62
C GLU A 198 0.45 7.70 10.33
N PRO A 199 0.00 8.57 9.41
CA PRO A 199 0.81 8.97 8.28
C PRO A 199 2.16 9.49 8.76
N ASP A 200 3.22 9.21 8.03
CA ASP A 200 4.51 9.83 8.28
C ASP A 200 4.35 11.37 8.20
N PRO A 201 4.55 12.12 9.30
CA PRO A 201 4.44 13.58 9.26
C PRO A 201 5.41 14.24 8.26
N ALA A 202 6.54 13.59 7.97
CA ALA A 202 7.45 14.02 6.92
C ALA A 202 6.83 13.82 5.53
N ALA A 203 5.96 12.83 5.36
CA ALA A 203 5.20 12.60 4.13
C ALA A 203 4.15 13.68 3.85
N LEU A 204 3.59 14.25 4.90
CA LEU A 204 2.60 15.33 4.78
C LEU A 204 3.23 16.71 4.55
N ARG A 205 4.52 16.84 4.86
CA ARG A 205 5.29 18.07 4.63
C ARG A 205 6.12 17.88 3.37
N SER A 206 5.53 18.04 2.19
CA SER A 206 6.31 17.95 0.97
C SER A 206 7.33 19.09 0.95
N LYS A 207 8.53 18.80 1.41
CA LYS A 207 9.70 19.54 0.97
C LYS A 207 9.95 19.07 -0.45
N SER A 208 10.11 20.01 -1.39
CA SER A 208 10.84 19.68 -2.60
C SER A 208 12.08 18.90 -2.18
N PRO A 209 12.31 17.67 -2.65
CA PRO A 209 13.48 16.92 -2.27
C PRO A 209 14.69 17.73 -2.69
N GLN A 210 15.37 18.35 -1.73
CA GLN A 210 16.63 19.00 -1.97
C GLN A 210 17.64 17.89 -2.20
N GLY A 211 18.14 17.77 -3.42
CA GLY A 211 19.21 16.85 -3.78
C GLY A 211 18.79 15.55 -4.48
N VAL A 212 17.51 15.33 -4.76
CA VAL A 212 17.11 14.27 -5.70
C VAL A 212 17.25 14.83 -7.12
N GLU A 213 18.18 14.30 -7.88
CA GLU A 213 18.19 14.48 -9.33
C GLU A 213 16.95 13.75 -9.86
N TYR A 214 15.89 14.52 -10.13
CA TYR A 214 14.73 13.99 -10.81
C TYR A 214 15.15 13.53 -12.19
N ASP A 215 14.78 12.31 -12.55
CA ASP A 215 14.81 11.93 -13.95
C ASP A 215 13.98 12.97 -14.73
N THR A 216 14.62 13.58 -15.70
CA THR A 216 14.00 14.64 -16.54
C THR A 216 12.74 14.16 -17.24
N VAL A 217 12.53 12.84 -17.32
CA VAL A 217 11.34 12.19 -17.87
C VAL A 217 10.08 12.60 -17.10
N TYR A 218 10.13 12.66 -15.76
CA TYR A 218 8.95 12.98 -14.93
C TYR A 218 8.65 14.47 -14.83
N THR A 219 9.62 15.31 -15.13
CA THR A 219 9.51 16.77 -15.03
C THR A 219 9.35 17.47 -16.38
N THR A 220 9.47 16.71 -17.47
CA THR A 220 9.38 17.24 -18.83
C THR A 220 8.26 16.52 -19.56
N ALA A 221 7.14 17.20 -19.73
CA ALA A 221 6.11 16.74 -20.67
C ALA A 221 6.65 16.88 -22.10
N ARG A 222 7.34 15.84 -22.61
CA ARG A 222 7.80 15.83 -24.00
C ARG A 222 6.60 16.04 -24.92
N ASN A 223 6.64 17.07 -25.75
CA ASN A 223 5.57 17.42 -26.68
C ASN A 223 4.19 17.67 -26.01
N ALA A 224 4.18 18.22 -24.79
CA ALA A 224 2.98 18.46 -24.01
C ALA A 224 2.11 17.20 -23.75
N LEU A 225 2.70 16.00 -23.80
CA LEU A 225 2.02 14.75 -23.47
C LEU A 225 2.27 14.40 -22.01
N LEU A 226 1.22 14.51 -21.21
CA LEU A 226 1.21 14.10 -19.81
C LEU A 226 0.80 12.63 -19.67
N ARG A 227 1.13 12.04 -18.53
CA ARG A 227 0.79 10.64 -18.20
C ARG A 227 0.77 10.41 -16.69
N PRO A 228 0.22 9.29 -16.20
CA PRO A 228 0.34 8.88 -14.81
C PRO A 228 1.80 8.86 -14.36
N GLY A 229 2.07 9.37 -13.19
CA GLY A 229 3.43 9.42 -12.66
C GLY A 229 4.21 10.70 -12.97
N VAL A 230 3.69 11.70 -13.70
CA VAL A 230 4.38 12.99 -13.83
C VAL A 230 4.30 13.79 -12.53
N MET A 231 5.34 14.56 -12.26
CA MET A 231 5.39 15.46 -11.11
C MET A 231 4.37 16.59 -11.25
N LEU A 232 3.55 16.77 -10.23
CA LEU A 232 2.63 17.88 -10.10
C LEU A 232 2.96 18.69 -8.85
N SER A 233 2.54 19.93 -8.81
CA SER A 233 2.70 20.79 -7.65
C SER A 233 1.56 21.79 -7.51
N SER A 234 1.37 22.27 -6.28
CA SER A 234 0.55 23.44 -5.95
C SER A 234 1.43 24.53 -5.35
N SER A 235 1.07 25.79 -5.51
CA SER A 235 1.67 26.88 -4.75
C SER A 235 1.17 26.86 -3.31
N VAL A 236 2.06 27.11 -2.35
CA VAL A 236 1.73 27.24 -0.94
C VAL A 236 2.03 28.66 -0.51
N ARG A 237 1.03 29.40 -0.08
CA ARG A 237 1.21 30.72 0.48
C ARG A 237 1.67 30.58 1.94
N ASN A 238 2.79 31.25 2.28
CA ASN A 238 3.29 31.37 3.64
C ASN A 238 3.94 30.10 4.26
N VAL A 239 5.01 29.63 3.66
CA VAL A 239 5.94 28.75 4.39
C VAL A 239 6.82 29.64 5.27
N ILE A 240 6.70 29.54 6.60
CA ILE A 240 7.56 30.26 7.52
C ILE A 240 8.89 29.50 7.61
N ARG A 241 9.97 30.08 7.06
CA ARG A 241 11.33 29.64 7.27
C ARG A 241 12.11 30.73 8.02
N ASN A 242 12.74 30.35 9.13
CA ASN A 242 13.55 31.28 9.98
C ASN A 242 12.83 32.57 10.36
N GLY A 243 11.50 32.55 10.49
CA GLY A 243 10.69 33.74 10.82
C GLY A 243 10.30 34.61 9.62
N GLU A 244 10.73 34.27 8.43
CA GLU A 244 10.33 34.92 7.18
C GLU A 244 9.30 34.08 6.42
N SER A 245 8.32 34.76 5.82
CA SER A 245 7.31 34.11 4.96
C SER A 245 7.89 33.94 3.57
N GLU A 246 8.14 32.69 3.17
CA GLU A 246 8.57 32.33 1.83
C GLU A 246 7.39 31.69 1.06
N GLU A 247 7.31 31.94 -0.24
CA GLU A 247 6.45 31.18 -1.13
C GLU A 247 7.06 29.78 -1.33
N GLY A 248 6.33 28.77 -0.90
CA GLY A 248 6.68 27.38 -1.09
C GLY A 248 5.76 26.69 -2.10
N PHE A 249 6.02 25.42 -2.34
CA PHE A 249 5.10 24.58 -3.11
C PHE A 249 5.07 23.16 -2.52
N LYS A 250 3.93 22.52 -2.66
CA LYS A 250 3.79 21.09 -2.39
C LYS A 250 3.95 20.33 -3.68
N THR A 251 4.59 19.16 -3.61
CA THR A 251 4.74 18.27 -4.75
C THR A 251 3.94 17.00 -4.56
N THR A 252 3.38 16.50 -5.64
CA THR A 252 2.59 15.27 -5.69
C THR A 252 2.76 14.62 -7.06
N THR A 253 2.06 13.53 -7.29
CA THR A 253 2.12 12.77 -8.53
C THR A 253 0.77 12.81 -9.24
N SER A 254 0.78 12.90 -10.58
CA SER A 254 -0.46 12.76 -11.36
C SER A 254 -0.99 11.35 -11.26
N GLY A 255 -2.30 11.24 -11.11
CA GLY A 255 -3.00 9.96 -11.12
C GLY A 255 -3.32 9.49 -12.54
N ILE A 256 -4.57 9.31 -12.85
CA ILE A 256 -5.05 8.73 -14.11
C ILE A 256 -6.05 9.64 -14.82
N LEU A 257 -6.19 9.40 -16.10
CA LEU A 257 -7.21 10.04 -16.95
C LEU A 257 -8.54 9.33 -16.77
N VAL A 258 -9.58 10.09 -16.44
CA VAL A 258 -10.93 9.61 -16.22
C VAL A 258 -11.94 10.43 -16.99
N SER A 259 -13.11 9.85 -17.25
CA SER A 259 -14.28 10.57 -17.78
C SER A 259 -15.48 10.41 -16.86
N ASN A 260 -16.30 11.45 -16.78
CA ASN A 260 -17.59 11.36 -16.12
C ASN A 260 -18.67 10.82 -17.08
N GLN A 261 -19.87 10.61 -16.56
CA GLN A 261 -21.03 10.13 -17.34
C GLN A 261 -21.44 11.05 -18.51
N LYS A 262 -20.98 12.32 -18.51
CA LYS A 262 -21.22 13.28 -19.61
C LYS A 262 -20.11 13.23 -20.67
N GLY A 263 -19.15 12.34 -20.56
CA GLY A 263 -18.01 12.22 -21.45
C GLY A 263 -16.96 13.32 -21.29
N GLN A 264 -17.04 14.13 -20.24
CA GLN A 264 -16.01 15.13 -19.92
C GLN A 264 -14.79 14.44 -19.32
N ILE A 265 -13.62 14.90 -19.72
CA ILE A 265 -12.34 14.26 -19.42
C ILE A 265 -11.59 15.05 -18.34
N PHE A 266 -10.95 14.33 -17.41
CA PHE A 266 -10.26 14.88 -16.26
C PHE A 266 -9.07 14.00 -15.89
N ILE A 267 -8.18 14.52 -15.02
CA ILE A 267 -7.18 13.71 -14.34
C ILE A 267 -7.48 13.62 -12.85
N THR A 268 -7.02 12.56 -12.21
CA THR A 268 -7.05 12.44 -10.75
C THR A 268 -5.76 13.00 -10.16
N VAL A 269 -5.88 13.65 -8.99
CA VAL A 269 -4.76 14.16 -8.20
C VAL A 269 -5.02 13.90 -6.72
N ALA A 270 -3.98 13.87 -5.87
CA ALA A 270 -4.14 13.74 -4.42
C ALA A 270 -4.61 15.06 -3.81
N THR A 271 -5.76 15.06 -3.13
CA THR A 271 -6.37 16.28 -2.54
C THR A 271 -5.40 17.00 -1.59
N GLN A 272 -4.72 16.25 -0.73
CA GLN A 272 -3.77 16.80 0.25
C GLN A 272 -2.56 17.51 -0.38
N GLY A 273 -2.31 17.30 -1.66
CA GLY A 273 -1.22 17.95 -2.41
C GLY A 273 -1.53 19.38 -2.86
N PHE A 274 -2.75 19.86 -2.66
CA PHE A 274 -3.21 21.15 -3.21
C PHE A 274 -3.81 22.05 -2.14
N GLU A 275 -3.69 23.35 -2.38
CA GLU A 275 -4.29 24.41 -1.56
C GLU A 275 -5.69 24.81 -2.11
N GLU A 276 -6.33 25.76 -1.47
CA GLU A 276 -7.70 26.20 -1.79
C GLU A 276 -7.89 26.75 -3.22
N ASP A 277 -6.82 27.30 -3.83
CA ASP A 277 -6.91 27.80 -5.21
C ASP A 277 -7.05 26.68 -6.25
N GLY A 278 -6.68 25.45 -5.86
CA GLY A 278 -6.79 24.26 -6.69
C GLY A 278 -5.96 24.30 -7.97
N LEU A 279 -5.02 25.23 -8.12
CA LEU A 279 -4.17 25.33 -9.32
C LEU A 279 -3.16 24.18 -9.36
N VAL A 280 -3.09 23.55 -10.54
CA VAL A 280 -2.19 22.40 -10.80
C VAL A 280 -1.05 22.86 -11.69
N TYR A 281 0.17 22.77 -11.17
CA TYR A 281 1.42 23.11 -11.88
C TYR A 281 2.16 21.84 -12.31
N HIS A 282 2.89 21.93 -13.42
CA HIS A 282 3.82 20.91 -13.89
C HIS A 282 5.11 21.53 -14.42
N PRO A 283 6.30 21.14 -13.93
CA PRO A 283 6.50 20.32 -12.77
C PRO A 283 6.29 21.07 -11.44
N ASN A 284 6.53 22.37 -11.38
CA ASN A 284 6.36 23.20 -10.19
C ASN A 284 6.11 24.68 -10.54
N PRO A 285 5.68 25.52 -9.58
CA PRO A 285 5.35 26.93 -9.85
C PRO A 285 6.52 27.80 -10.37
N HIS A 286 7.77 27.44 -10.00
CA HIS A 286 8.94 28.25 -10.36
C HIS A 286 9.48 27.96 -11.77
N LYS A 287 9.39 26.72 -12.23
CA LYS A 287 9.97 26.25 -13.50
C LYS A 287 8.93 25.73 -14.49
N GLY A 288 7.69 25.67 -14.09
CA GLY A 288 6.63 25.05 -14.84
C GLY A 288 5.53 26.01 -15.26
N ILE A 289 4.46 25.40 -15.71
CA ILE A 289 3.24 26.08 -16.16
C ILE A 289 2.04 25.57 -15.37
N ILE A 290 1.00 26.39 -15.30
CA ILE A 290 -0.32 25.93 -14.83
C ILE A 290 -0.89 25.02 -15.91
N ILE A 291 -1.10 23.77 -15.59
CA ILE A 291 -1.65 22.78 -16.51
C ILE A 291 -3.15 22.55 -16.31
N GLY A 292 -3.72 23.04 -15.22
CA GLY A 292 -5.15 22.86 -14.96
C GLY A 292 -5.57 23.35 -13.58
N GLN A 293 -6.79 22.97 -13.21
CA GLN A 293 -7.40 23.33 -11.93
C GLN A 293 -8.27 22.19 -11.41
N ILE A 294 -8.25 22.00 -10.09
CA ILE A 294 -9.18 21.11 -9.39
C ILE A 294 -10.59 21.68 -9.50
N ILE A 295 -11.53 20.84 -9.87
CA ILE A 295 -12.94 21.20 -10.01
C ILE A 295 -13.84 20.52 -8.98
N GLU A 296 -13.36 19.39 -8.41
CA GLU A 296 -14.09 18.61 -7.44
C GLU A 296 -13.13 17.80 -6.57
N SER A 297 -13.43 17.63 -5.29
CA SER A 297 -12.76 16.70 -4.39
C SER A 297 -13.76 15.64 -3.96
N LEU A 298 -13.40 14.36 -4.13
CA LEU A 298 -14.26 13.26 -3.77
C LEU A 298 -14.22 13.06 -2.25
N PRO A 299 -15.35 13.19 -1.55
CA PRO A 299 -15.38 13.21 -0.09
C PRO A 299 -14.72 11.98 0.56
N ASN A 300 -13.87 12.19 1.54
CA ASN A 300 -13.17 11.19 2.36
C ASN A 300 -12.19 10.26 1.60
N THR A 301 -11.95 10.49 0.29
CA THR A 301 -11.10 9.62 -0.52
C THR A 301 -9.66 10.11 -0.67
N ASP A 302 -9.39 11.38 -0.42
CA ASP A 302 -8.14 12.05 -0.82
C ASP A 302 -7.92 12.08 -2.34
N ILE A 303 -8.97 11.89 -3.14
CA ILE A 303 -8.94 12.04 -4.60
C ILE A 303 -9.62 13.35 -4.98
N SER A 304 -8.94 14.16 -5.77
CA SER A 304 -9.53 15.31 -6.45
C SER A 304 -9.50 15.11 -7.96
N ILE A 305 -10.45 15.72 -8.61
CA ILE A 305 -10.65 15.71 -10.06
C ILE A 305 -10.18 17.06 -10.59
N ALA A 306 -9.22 17.06 -11.50
CA ALA A 306 -8.68 18.28 -12.10
C ALA A 306 -8.96 18.30 -13.60
N ARG A 307 -9.40 19.47 -14.10
CA ARG A 307 -9.53 19.77 -15.54
C ARG A 307 -8.23 20.34 -16.02
N LEU A 308 -7.67 19.75 -17.07
CA LEU A 308 -6.50 20.29 -17.75
C LEU A 308 -6.84 21.43 -18.70
N ASN A 309 -5.87 22.32 -18.91
CA ASN A 309 -5.99 23.44 -19.84
C ASN A 309 -6.08 22.94 -21.30
N PRO A 310 -6.77 23.68 -22.18
CA PRO A 310 -6.86 23.33 -23.59
C PRO A 310 -5.49 23.20 -24.27
N GLY A 311 -5.38 22.25 -25.20
CA GLY A 311 -4.17 21.96 -25.96
C GLY A 311 -3.20 20.98 -25.28
N LEU A 312 -3.41 20.65 -24.01
CA LEU A 312 -2.67 19.61 -23.34
C LEU A 312 -3.17 18.21 -23.75
N ARG A 313 -2.26 17.26 -23.77
CA ARG A 313 -2.54 15.85 -24.08
C ARG A 313 -2.23 14.98 -22.89
N TYR A 314 -3.00 13.92 -22.71
CA TYR A 314 -2.79 12.95 -21.65
C TYR A 314 -3.02 11.53 -22.16
N VAL A 315 -2.20 10.59 -21.70
CA VAL A 315 -2.35 9.16 -22.01
C VAL A 315 -2.30 8.34 -20.73
N ASN A 316 -3.20 7.36 -20.60
CA ASN A 316 -3.19 6.41 -19.49
C ASN A 316 -2.17 5.29 -19.72
N GLU A 317 -0.89 5.66 -19.66
CA GLU A 317 0.26 4.77 -19.84
C GLU A 317 1.38 5.23 -18.92
N THR A 318 1.91 4.33 -18.11
CA THR A 318 2.98 4.65 -17.16
C THR A 318 4.30 4.92 -17.89
N PHE A 319 5.30 5.42 -17.16
CA PHE A 319 6.68 5.43 -17.68
C PHE A 319 7.20 4.00 -17.81
N GLY A 320 8.06 3.80 -18.80
CA GLY A 320 8.78 2.54 -18.94
C GLY A 320 9.70 2.26 -17.76
N THR A 321 9.88 1.00 -17.48
CA THR A 321 10.80 0.46 -16.47
C THR A 321 11.82 -0.45 -17.12
N GLN A 322 12.74 -1.01 -16.35
CA GLN A 322 13.65 -2.03 -16.88
C GLN A 322 12.94 -3.31 -17.30
N THR A 323 11.86 -3.66 -16.59
CA THR A 323 11.05 -4.86 -16.88
C THR A 323 9.99 -4.62 -17.94
N GLU A 324 9.46 -3.38 -18.03
CA GLU A 324 8.42 -2.96 -18.97
C GLU A 324 8.87 -1.68 -19.69
N PRO A 325 9.77 -1.78 -20.69
CA PRO A 325 10.38 -0.61 -21.33
C PRO A 325 9.36 0.35 -22.00
N ASP A 326 8.27 -0.20 -22.48
CA ASP A 326 7.20 0.56 -23.15
C ASP A 326 6.20 1.19 -22.16
N GLY A 327 6.34 0.88 -20.86
CA GLY A 327 5.38 1.24 -19.82
C GLY A 327 4.15 0.32 -19.79
N ILE A 328 3.32 0.51 -18.78
CA ILE A 328 2.10 -0.28 -18.58
C ILE A 328 0.90 0.57 -19.00
N ARG A 329 0.12 0.07 -19.94
CA ARG A 329 -1.13 0.71 -20.34
C ARG A 329 -2.22 0.43 -19.32
N ILE A 330 -2.79 1.49 -18.76
CA ILE A 330 -3.90 1.39 -17.82
C ILE A 330 -5.20 1.12 -18.61
N ASN A 331 -5.83 -0.02 -18.34
CA ASN A 331 -6.93 -0.53 -19.16
C ASN A 331 -8.24 -0.77 -18.39
N GLY A 332 -8.27 -0.52 -17.08
CA GLY A 332 -9.48 -0.70 -16.28
C GLY A 332 -9.25 -0.51 -14.79
N ILE A 333 -10.32 -0.60 -14.03
CA ILE A 333 -10.33 -0.59 -12.56
C ILE A 333 -10.49 -2.02 -12.05
N LEU A 334 -9.61 -2.45 -11.15
CA LEU A 334 -9.71 -3.74 -10.49
C LEU A 334 -10.64 -3.64 -9.29
N PRO A 335 -11.65 -4.51 -9.16
CA PRO A 335 -12.45 -4.58 -7.94
C PRO A 335 -11.59 -4.91 -6.71
N ALA A 336 -11.79 -4.18 -5.61
CA ALA A 336 -10.98 -4.25 -4.38
C ALA A 336 -11.34 -5.43 -3.47
N TYR A 337 -11.73 -6.56 -4.04
CA TYR A 337 -12.12 -7.76 -3.28
C TYR A 337 -11.94 -9.03 -4.12
N PRO A 338 -11.79 -10.20 -3.51
CA PRO A 338 -11.71 -11.48 -4.20
C PRO A 338 -12.96 -11.76 -5.07
N PRO A 339 -12.79 -12.44 -6.19
CA PRO A 339 -11.55 -13.08 -6.64
C PRO A 339 -10.56 -12.15 -7.37
N HIS A 340 -10.88 -10.87 -7.53
CA HIS A 340 -10.13 -9.92 -8.36
C HIS A 340 -8.86 -9.42 -7.67
N LEU A 341 -8.98 -8.94 -6.43
CA LEU A 341 -7.84 -8.51 -5.62
C LEU A 341 -7.80 -9.34 -4.34
N ARG A 342 -6.63 -9.89 -4.03
CA ARG A 342 -6.40 -10.71 -2.83
C ARG A 342 -5.25 -10.14 -2.03
N VAL A 343 -5.22 -10.50 -0.77
CA VAL A 343 -4.02 -10.30 0.06
C VAL A 343 -2.88 -11.10 -0.58
N TYR A 344 -1.71 -10.46 -0.68
CA TYR A 344 -0.46 -10.92 -1.31
C TYR A 344 -0.42 -10.86 -2.84
N ASP A 345 -1.43 -10.30 -3.49
CA ASP A 345 -1.32 -10.00 -4.93
C ASP A 345 -0.21 -8.97 -5.18
N ALA A 346 0.59 -9.23 -6.20
CA ALA A 346 1.69 -8.39 -6.60
C ALA A 346 1.19 -7.12 -7.30
N LEU A 347 1.83 -6.01 -6.99
CA LEU A 347 1.47 -4.68 -7.46
C LEU A 347 2.69 -3.90 -7.92
N THR A 348 2.46 -2.94 -8.79
CA THR A 348 3.48 -1.98 -9.23
C THR A 348 2.99 -0.55 -9.08
N MET A 349 3.91 0.35 -8.83
CA MET A 349 3.69 1.80 -8.80
C MET A 349 4.89 2.49 -9.42
N ASN A 350 4.65 3.53 -10.22
CA ASN A 350 5.72 4.34 -10.79
C ASN A 350 5.44 5.83 -10.53
N ASN A 351 6.43 6.54 -10.00
CA ASN A 351 6.30 7.94 -9.64
C ASN A 351 7.65 8.68 -9.71
N PRO A 352 7.67 10.02 -9.74
CA PRO A 352 8.89 10.80 -9.93
C PRO A 352 9.85 10.78 -8.73
N PHE A 353 9.43 10.30 -7.58
CA PHE A 353 10.17 10.41 -6.32
C PHE A 353 10.85 9.11 -5.92
N SER A 354 10.22 7.99 -6.22
CA SER A 354 10.71 6.64 -5.87
C SER A 354 10.99 5.79 -7.13
N GLY A 355 10.74 6.34 -8.32
CA GLY A 355 10.85 5.55 -9.54
C GLY A 355 9.81 4.42 -9.59
N SER A 356 10.20 3.27 -10.10
CA SER A 356 9.37 2.07 -10.14
C SER A 356 9.50 1.31 -8.83
N CYS A 357 8.35 1.13 -8.16
CA CYS A 357 8.23 0.36 -6.93
C CYS A 357 7.39 -0.88 -7.21
N GLU A 358 7.78 -2.01 -6.66
CA GLU A 358 6.99 -3.23 -6.66
C GLU A 358 6.66 -3.63 -5.23
N GLY A 359 5.49 -4.19 -5.05
CA GLY A 359 4.99 -4.53 -3.75
C GLY A 359 3.88 -5.55 -3.77
N VAL A 360 3.22 -5.71 -2.65
CA VAL A 360 2.10 -6.63 -2.47
C VAL A 360 1.00 -6.01 -1.64
N THR A 361 -0.22 -6.46 -1.89
CA THR A 361 -1.38 -6.13 -1.06
C THR A 361 -1.27 -6.84 0.28
N MET A 362 -1.40 -6.10 1.38
CA MET A 362 -1.32 -6.64 2.75
C MET A 362 -2.68 -6.78 3.39
N ALA A 363 -3.59 -5.85 3.12
CA ALA A 363 -4.93 -5.91 3.64
C ALA A 363 -5.93 -5.17 2.75
N LEU A 364 -7.17 -5.60 2.82
CA LEU A 364 -8.32 -5.05 2.12
C LEU A 364 -9.36 -4.61 3.15
N GLY A 365 -9.96 -3.45 2.99
CA GLY A 365 -10.94 -3.00 3.96
C GLY A 365 -11.50 -1.61 3.67
N ALA A 366 -11.91 -0.94 4.74
CA ALA A 366 -12.56 0.36 4.62
C ALA A 366 -12.32 1.24 5.84
N THR A 367 -12.41 2.54 5.60
CA THR A 367 -12.53 3.57 6.65
C THR A 367 -13.97 4.06 6.68
N ILE A 368 -14.55 4.15 7.87
CA ILE A 368 -15.93 4.59 8.04
C ILE A 368 -16.03 6.08 7.78
N SER A 369 -16.99 6.45 6.97
CA SER A 369 -17.26 7.85 6.62
C SER A 369 -18.18 8.50 7.66
N ASN A 370 -17.76 9.65 8.18
CA ASN A 370 -18.59 10.47 9.08
C ASN A 370 -19.28 11.59 8.27
N GLY A 371 -20.16 11.24 7.39
CA GLY A 371 -20.92 12.17 6.56
C GLY A 371 -20.61 12.02 5.06
N GLY A 372 -21.63 11.99 4.26
CA GLY A 372 -21.59 11.75 2.82
C GLY A 372 -22.64 10.74 2.41
N ASN A 373 -22.68 10.40 1.12
CA ASN A 373 -23.65 9.44 0.58
C ASN A 373 -23.26 7.97 0.83
N LYS A 374 -22.13 7.72 1.47
CA LYS A 374 -21.62 6.39 1.73
C LYS A 374 -21.23 6.21 3.20
N ASP A 375 -21.46 5.01 3.71
CA ASP A 375 -21.10 4.64 5.08
C ASP A 375 -19.60 4.42 5.26
N TYR A 376 -18.87 4.12 4.18
CA TYR A 376 -17.42 3.87 4.22
C TYR A 376 -16.75 4.13 2.87
N VAL A 377 -15.44 4.32 2.93
CA VAL A 377 -14.54 4.43 1.77
C VAL A 377 -13.61 3.22 1.77
N THR A 378 -13.48 2.56 0.62
CA THR A 378 -12.65 1.37 0.46
C THR A 378 -11.17 1.74 0.35
N HIS A 379 -10.35 1.08 1.15
CA HIS A 379 -8.90 1.27 1.18
C HIS A 379 -8.16 -0.07 1.12
N GLN A 380 -6.86 0.00 0.78
CA GLN A 380 -5.96 -1.14 0.84
C GLN A 380 -4.65 -0.75 1.51
N TRP A 381 -4.09 -1.71 2.26
CA TRP A 381 -2.72 -1.64 2.76
C TRP A 381 -1.78 -2.42 1.86
N HIS A 382 -0.61 -1.85 1.59
CA HIS A 382 0.42 -2.43 0.74
C HIS A 382 1.78 -2.34 1.43
N ILE A 383 2.71 -3.16 0.97
CA ILE A 383 4.14 -3.01 1.22
C ILE A 383 4.82 -2.89 -0.14
N PHE A 384 5.66 -1.85 -0.31
CA PHE A 384 6.52 -1.69 -1.48
C PHE A 384 7.96 -1.77 -1.02
N GLU A 385 8.67 -2.82 -1.40
CA GLU A 385 10.02 -3.10 -0.89
C GLU A 385 11.06 -3.25 -2.00
N ASN A 386 10.62 -3.49 -3.23
CA ASN A 386 11.51 -3.56 -4.38
C ASN A 386 11.56 -2.23 -5.12
N GLY A 387 12.74 -1.68 -5.21
CA GLY A 387 12.99 -0.32 -5.66
C GLY A 387 13.24 0.60 -4.49
N ASP A 388 13.11 1.89 -4.70
CA ASP A 388 13.14 2.85 -3.62
C ASP A 388 11.80 2.83 -2.88
N GLU A 389 11.85 2.96 -1.56
CA GLU A 389 10.64 3.07 -0.77
C GLU A 389 9.81 4.28 -1.21
N PRO A 390 8.46 4.16 -1.23
CA PRO A 390 7.61 5.31 -1.48
C PRO A 390 7.93 6.45 -0.52
N VAL A 391 8.23 7.61 -1.08
CA VAL A 391 8.59 8.80 -0.33
C VAL A 391 7.56 9.91 -0.50
N ASN A 392 7.80 11.03 0.17
CA ASN A 392 6.97 12.23 0.05
C ASN A 392 6.82 12.67 -1.40
N GLY A 393 5.60 12.97 -1.81
CA GLY A 393 5.27 13.33 -3.18
C GLY A 393 4.69 12.20 -4.01
N SER A 394 4.84 10.93 -3.58
CA SER A 394 4.24 9.79 -4.28
C SER A 394 2.70 9.75 -4.20
N CYS A 395 2.07 10.58 -3.37
CA CYS A 395 0.61 10.65 -3.26
C CYS A 395 -0.05 10.93 -4.60
N GLY A 396 -1.13 10.20 -4.89
CA GLY A 396 -1.84 10.25 -6.17
C GLY A 396 -1.32 9.27 -7.22
N SER A 397 -0.15 8.64 -7.02
CA SER A 397 0.36 7.63 -7.96
C SER A 397 -0.59 6.47 -8.11
N PRO A 398 -0.88 6.02 -9.34
CA PRO A 398 -1.66 4.82 -9.56
C PRO A 398 -0.88 3.56 -9.17
N ILE A 399 -1.58 2.63 -8.52
CA ILE A 399 -1.10 1.30 -8.16
C ILE A 399 -1.77 0.31 -9.09
N LEU A 400 -0.99 -0.51 -9.79
CA LEU A 400 -1.45 -1.39 -10.87
C LEU A 400 -1.19 -2.86 -10.50
N ASP A 401 -2.07 -3.74 -10.99
CA ASP A 401 -1.80 -5.17 -11.07
C ASP A 401 -0.92 -5.51 -12.29
N ALA A 402 -0.62 -6.78 -12.46
CA ALA A 402 0.19 -7.27 -13.58
C ALA A 402 -0.48 -7.11 -14.95
N GLU A 403 -1.80 -7.00 -15.02
CA GLU A 403 -2.58 -6.82 -16.23
C GLU A 403 -2.80 -5.33 -16.60
N GLY A 404 -2.27 -4.40 -15.82
CA GLY A 404 -2.43 -2.96 -16.04
C GLY A 404 -3.78 -2.41 -15.60
N LYS A 405 -4.48 -3.12 -14.71
CA LYS A 405 -5.69 -2.56 -14.05
C LYS A 405 -5.28 -1.78 -12.82
N ILE A 406 -5.93 -0.65 -12.61
CA ILE A 406 -5.68 0.14 -11.42
C ILE A 406 -6.39 -0.46 -10.20
N VAL A 407 -5.60 -0.71 -9.16
CA VAL A 407 -6.06 -1.20 -7.84
C VAL A 407 -6.47 -0.02 -6.97
N GLY A 408 -5.63 1.00 -6.92
CA GLY A 408 -5.84 2.18 -6.08
C GLY A 408 -4.92 3.33 -6.42
N LEU A 409 -5.12 4.42 -5.68
CA LEU A 409 -4.27 5.62 -5.73
C LEU A 409 -3.52 5.71 -4.40
N PHE A 410 -2.21 5.82 -4.47
CA PHE A 410 -1.34 5.92 -3.30
C PHE A 410 -1.69 7.14 -2.45
N ARG A 411 -1.82 6.96 -1.14
CA ARG A 411 -2.20 8.02 -0.23
C ARG A 411 -1.07 8.44 0.71
N PHE A 412 -0.54 7.53 1.49
CA PHE A 412 0.59 7.80 2.38
C PHE A 412 1.31 6.53 2.82
N LYS A 413 2.54 6.71 3.32
CA LYS A 413 3.31 5.72 4.04
C LYS A 413 3.17 5.95 5.54
N VAL A 414 3.13 4.88 6.32
CA VAL A 414 3.12 4.95 7.78
C VAL A 414 4.53 5.24 8.30
N ALA A 415 4.64 6.11 9.29
CA ALA A 415 5.90 6.41 9.95
C ALA A 415 6.53 5.16 10.56
N ASN A 416 7.83 4.98 10.33
CA ASN A 416 8.62 3.85 10.86
C ASN A 416 8.04 2.46 10.53
N SER A 417 7.33 2.35 9.41
CA SER A 417 6.70 1.10 8.96
C SER A 417 6.81 1.01 7.44
N PRO A 418 6.90 -0.19 6.87
CA PRO A 418 6.84 -0.38 5.42
C PRO A 418 5.42 -0.26 4.88
N LEU A 419 4.41 -0.17 5.76
CA LEU A 419 3.01 -0.09 5.36
C LEU A 419 2.68 1.20 4.63
N CYS A 420 2.00 1.04 3.52
CA CYS A 420 1.48 2.11 2.69
C CYS A 420 -0.03 1.98 2.54
N LEU A 421 -0.76 3.08 2.64
CA LEU A 421 -2.20 3.12 2.42
C LEU A 421 -2.51 3.66 1.03
N SER A 422 -3.45 3.02 0.35
CA SER A 422 -4.09 3.55 -0.85
C SER A 422 -5.61 3.65 -0.67
N VAL A 423 -6.22 4.54 -1.41
CA VAL A 423 -7.66 4.54 -1.63
C VAL A 423 -7.97 3.67 -2.86
N SER A 424 -9.00 2.85 -2.77
CA SER A 424 -9.41 1.99 -3.87
C SER A 424 -9.81 2.80 -5.10
N ALA A 425 -9.36 2.38 -6.26
CA ALA A 425 -9.81 2.96 -7.52
C ALA A 425 -11.32 2.73 -7.79
N MET A 426 -11.94 1.77 -7.11
CA MET A 426 -13.39 1.57 -7.15
C MET A 426 -14.17 2.81 -6.72
N GLU A 427 -13.59 3.65 -5.84
CA GLU A 427 -14.23 4.88 -5.39
C GLU A 427 -14.50 5.83 -6.58
N LEU A 428 -13.66 5.83 -7.60
CA LEU A 428 -13.92 6.61 -8.82
C LEU A 428 -15.24 6.20 -9.49
N ARG A 429 -15.49 4.89 -9.64
CA ARG A 429 -16.75 4.39 -10.21
C ARG A 429 -17.97 4.79 -9.38
N GLU A 430 -17.83 4.72 -8.08
CA GLU A 430 -18.91 5.09 -7.18
C GLU A 430 -19.31 6.57 -7.29
N TYR A 431 -18.34 7.41 -7.66
CA TYR A 431 -18.59 8.83 -7.97
C TYR A 431 -18.88 9.10 -9.44
N GLY A 432 -19.07 8.05 -10.27
CA GLY A 432 -19.47 8.16 -11.66
C GLY A 432 -18.34 8.47 -12.64
N TYR A 433 -17.10 8.13 -12.26
CA TYR A 433 -15.92 8.25 -13.11
C TYR A 433 -15.45 6.88 -13.63
N GLU A 434 -15.08 6.83 -14.91
CA GLU A 434 -14.53 5.66 -15.58
C GLU A 434 -13.18 6.00 -16.21
N ILE A 435 -12.33 4.99 -16.42
CA ILE A 435 -11.04 5.17 -17.08
C ILE A 435 -11.21 5.51 -18.54
N CYS A 436 -10.55 6.57 -19.00
CA CYS A 436 -10.45 6.87 -20.41
C CYS A 436 -9.41 6.00 -21.09
N GLY A 437 -9.77 5.38 -22.21
CA GLY A 437 -8.82 4.69 -23.09
C GLY A 437 -8.11 5.65 -24.04
N GLY A 438 -6.85 5.27 -24.39
CA GLY A 438 -6.07 5.99 -25.39
C GLY A 438 -5.58 7.37 -24.96
N GLU A 439 -4.97 8.09 -25.92
CA GLU A 439 -4.54 9.46 -25.75
C GLU A 439 -5.72 10.41 -25.93
N GLN A 440 -5.82 11.40 -25.08
CA GLN A 440 -6.86 12.43 -25.12
C GLN A 440 -6.24 13.82 -25.21
N THR A 441 -6.89 14.70 -25.98
CA THR A 441 -6.54 16.14 -26.06
C THR A 441 -7.63 16.95 -25.38
N PHE A 442 -7.24 17.84 -24.49
CA PHE A 442 -8.17 18.72 -23.79
C PHE A 442 -8.55 19.91 -24.67
N SER A 443 -9.83 20.21 -24.76
CA SER A 443 -10.41 21.29 -25.55
C SER A 443 -10.98 22.41 -24.70
#